data_70a7a01cc0e02214f72aa200f97c2ccf
#
_entry.id   70a7a01cc0e02214f72aa200f97c2ccf
#
_cell.length_a   1.000
_cell.length_b   1.000
_cell.length_c   1.000
_cell.angle_alpha   90.00
_cell.angle_beta   90.00
_cell.angle_gamma   90.00
#
_symmetry.space_group_name_H-M   'P 1'
#
loop_
_entity.id
_entity.type
_entity.pdbx_description
1 polymer ?
#
loop_
_entity_poly.entity_id
_entity_poly.type
_entity_poly.pdbx_seq_one_letter_code
_entity_poly.pdbx_strand_id
1 'polypeptide(L)'
;AWCSSVDWSIASGCFLSNELVDAFPVQLVEKHGGELQEVFVTTRGDAFVEELREPAGPKLGEYFSWLGSSPVEGNRAEANLAAPLWMRHVGKRIEKGFAITIDYGYPVEELYAPYRRAGTLMCYHRHQADDNPYDRVGEKDITAHVDFTALQKAGCEVGLETLWFGEQYRFLLALGFFEELVRLEAAASDEKEARALRLTLKNLIMPEAGMGETFKVLVQGKNVGSPELSCSRAIAAIPFG
;
A
#
# COMPACT_ATOMS: atom_id res chain seq x y z
N ALA A 1 -3.09 -13.27 -19.69
CA ALA A 1 -3.54 -12.25 -20.64
C ALA A 1 -3.37 -10.89 -19.96
N TRP A 2 -2.75 -9.94 -20.65
CA TRP A 2 -2.66 -8.56 -20.20
C TRP A 2 -3.95 -7.84 -20.60
N CYS A 3 -4.69 -7.29 -19.63
CA CYS A 3 -5.88 -6.49 -19.90
C CYS A 3 -5.60 -5.04 -19.54
N SER A 4 -5.85 -4.14 -20.48
CA SER A 4 -5.75 -2.68 -20.26
C SER A 4 -6.96 -2.10 -19.52
N SER A 5 -8.01 -2.88 -19.31
CA SER A 5 -9.21 -2.51 -18.54
C SER A 5 -9.75 -3.72 -17.77
N VAL A 6 -10.36 -3.47 -16.61
CA VAL A 6 -11.01 -4.50 -15.80
C VAL A 6 -12.49 -4.61 -16.24
N ASP A 7 -12.72 -5.10 -17.45
CA ASP A 7 -14.07 -5.26 -18.01
C ASP A 7 -14.66 -6.68 -17.84
N TRP A 8 -14.01 -7.51 -17.01
CA TRP A 8 -14.43 -8.86 -16.69
C TRP A 8 -15.02 -8.94 -15.28
N SER A 9 -15.93 -9.88 -15.05
CA SER A 9 -16.43 -10.23 -13.73
C SER A 9 -15.82 -11.56 -13.28
N ILE A 10 -15.59 -11.68 -11.97
CA ILE A 10 -15.15 -12.91 -11.31
C ILE A 10 -16.36 -13.50 -10.61
N ALA A 11 -16.95 -14.56 -11.16
CA ALA A 11 -18.06 -15.27 -10.52
C ALA A 11 -17.60 -15.94 -9.21
N SER A 12 -16.39 -16.53 -9.20
CA SER A 12 -15.74 -17.03 -7.98
C SER A 12 -14.24 -17.03 -8.17
N GLY A 13 -13.49 -16.39 -7.25
CA GLY A 13 -12.03 -16.32 -7.37
C GLY A 13 -11.36 -15.33 -6.45
N CYS A 14 -10.13 -14.97 -6.79
CA CYS A 14 -9.30 -14.05 -6.04
C CYS A 14 -8.70 -13.00 -6.96
N PHE A 15 -8.74 -11.76 -6.52
CA PHE A 15 -7.97 -10.65 -7.07
C PHE A 15 -6.75 -10.40 -6.17
N LEU A 16 -5.56 -10.45 -6.73
CA LEU A 16 -4.31 -10.19 -6.02
C LEU A 16 -3.60 -9.00 -6.65
N SER A 17 -3.23 -8.03 -5.83
CA SER A 17 -2.33 -6.92 -6.18
C SER A 17 -1.12 -6.90 -5.26
N ASN A 18 0.04 -6.63 -5.82
CA ASN A 18 1.31 -6.46 -5.10
C ASN A 18 2.01 -5.24 -5.67
N GLU A 19 2.36 -4.26 -4.81
CA GLU A 19 3.00 -3.01 -5.21
C GLU A 19 2.30 -2.39 -6.43
N LEU A 20 1.03 -2.09 -6.28
CA LEU A 20 0.20 -1.50 -7.32
C LEU A 20 -0.36 -0.15 -6.92
N VAL A 21 -0.83 -0.05 -5.67
CA VAL A 21 -1.60 1.11 -5.20
C VAL A 21 -0.67 2.26 -4.80
N ASP A 22 0.53 1.94 -4.36
CA ASP A 22 1.60 2.89 -4.04
C ASP A 22 1.99 3.78 -5.22
N ALA A 23 1.90 3.24 -6.45
CA ALA A 23 2.21 3.93 -7.70
C ALA A 23 1.03 4.75 -8.28
N PHE A 24 -0.12 4.79 -7.61
CA PHE A 24 -1.24 5.60 -8.06
C PHE A 24 -0.97 7.10 -7.86
N PRO A 25 -1.49 7.96 -8.74
CA PRO A 25 -1.31 9.40 -8.60
C PRO A 25 -1.93 9.92 -7.30
N VAL A 26 -1.18 10.76 -6.60
CA VAL A 26 -1.60 11.41 -5.36
C VAL A 26 -1.66 12.92 -5.53
N GLN A 27 -2.53 13.58 -4.76
CA GLN A 27 -2.48 15.01 -4.54
C GLN A 27 -1.75 15.29 -3.23
N LEU A 28 -0.73 16.14 -3.28
CA LEU A 28 -0.05 16.61 -2.09
C LEU A 28 -0.85 17.72 -1.45
N VAL A 29 -1.02 17.65 -0.15
CA VAL A 29 -1.73 18.64 0.64
C VAL A 29 -0.94 19.02 1.88
N GLU A 30 -1.15 20.26 2.38
CA GLU A 30 -0.67 20.72 3.67
C GLU A 30 -1.81 21.36 4.43
N LYS A 31 -1.76 21.30 5.76
CA LYS A 31 -2.75 21.95 6.61
C LYS A 31 -2.16 23.21 7.24
N HIS A 32 -2.77 24.36 6.98
CA HIS A 32 -2.34 25.66 7.49
C HIS A 32 -3.53 26.49 7.99
N GLY A 33 -3.44 26.98 9.23
CA GLY A 33 -4.49 27.79 9.85
C GLY A 33 -5.82 27.03 10.02
N GLY A 34 -5.75 25.70 10.14
CA GLY A 34 -6.92 24.83 10.23
C GLY A 34 -7.50 24.43 8.87
N GLU A 35 -7.05 25.03 7.77
CA GLU A 35 -7.53 24.78 6.41
C GLU A 35 -6.57 23.91 5.62
N LEU A 36 -7.13 23.11 4.70
CA LEU A 36 -6.38 22.28 3.79
C LEU A 36 -5.95 23.10 2.57
N GLN A 37 -4.67 23.07 2.25
CA GLN A 37 -4.10 23.64 1.03
C GLN A 37 -3.56 22.55 0.14
N GLU A 38 -3.69 22.69 -1.17
CA GLU A 38 -3.14 21.77 -2.17
C GLU A 38 -1.77 22.30 -2.64
N VAL A 39 -0.82 21.38 -2.81
CA VAL A 39 0.51 21.67 -3.35
C VAL A 39 0.45 21.61 -4.87
N PHE A 40 0.52 22.75 -5.52
CA PHE A 40 0.62 22.88 -6.97
C PHE A 40 2.06 22.96 -7.41
N VAL A 41 2.35 22.35 -8.54
CA VAL A 41 3.66 22.45 -9.20
C VAL A 41 3.58 23.44 -10.33
N THR A 42 4.47 24.42 -10.34
CA THR A 42 4.63 25.42 -11.41
C THR A 42 6.09 25.53 -11.83
N THR A 43 6.40 26.42 -12.74
CA THR A 43 7.77 26.67 -13.20
C THR A 43 8.23 28.08 -12.81
N ARG A 44 9.49 28.19 -12.40
CA ARG A 44 10.17 29.47 -12.22
C ARG A 44 11.50 29.42 -12.97
N GLY A 45 11.55 30.04 -14.15
CA GLY A 45 12.61 29.77 -15.12
C GLY A 45 12.57 28.31 -15.59
N ASP A 46 13.69 27.62 -15.51
CA ASP A 46 13.80 26.20 -15.89
C ASP A 46 13.56 25.21 -14.73
N ALA A 47 13.20 25.72 -13.55
CA ALA A 47 13.00 24.88 -12.37
C ALA A 47 11.50 24.69 -12.05
N PHE A 48 11.13 23.48 -11.64
CA PHE A 48 9.85 23.23 -11.00
C PHE A 48 9.86 23.77 -9.57
N VAL A 49 8.78 24.42 -9.16
CA VAL A 49 8.58 24.94 -7.81
C VAL A 49 7.18 24.60 -7.31
N GLU A 50 7.05 24.43 -6.02
CA GLU A 50 5.77 24.20 -5.36
C GLU A 50 5.14 25.52 -4.92
N GLU A 51 3.82 25.57 -5.03
CA GLU A 51 3.00 26.67 -4.54
C GLU A 51 1.80 26.10 -3.78
N LEU A 52 1.63 26.54 -2.53
CA LEU A 52 0.43 26.21 -1.76
C LEU A 52 -0.72 27.12 -2.19
N ARG A 53 -1.86 26.50 -2.50
CA ARG A 53 -3.09 27.21 -2.91
C ARG A 53 -4.30 26.50 -2.31
N GLU A 54 -5.44 27.19 -2.31
CA GLU A 54 -6.72 26.53 -2.07
C GLU A 54 -6.91 25.34 -3.04
N PRO A 55 -7.50 24.21 -2.58
CA PRO A 55 -7.76 23.06 -3.43
C PRO A 55 -8.51 23.45 -4.71
N ALA A 56 -8.13 22.85 -5.84
CA ALA A 56 -8.74 23.13 -7.15
C ALA A 56 -10.25 22.82 -7.22
N GLY A 57 -10.78 22.14 -6.22
CA GLY A 57 -12.19 21.81 -6.12
C GLY A 57 -12.52 21.01 -4.86
N PRO A 58 -13.77 20.54 -4.71
CA PRO A 58 -14.25 19.95 -3.46
C PRO A 58 -13.69 18.55 -3.17
N LYS A 59 -13.09 17.85 -4.15
CA LYS A 59 -12.73 16.43 -4.05
C LYS A 59 -11.79 16.11 -2.88
N LEU A 60 -10.83 16.99 -2.57
CA LEU A 60 -9.92 16.78 -1.45
C LEU A 60 -10.65 16.90 -0.11
N GLY A 61 -11.48 17.92 0.06
CA GLY A 61 -12.31 18.07 1.24
C GLY A 61 -13.29 16.93 1.42
N GLU A 62 -13.95 16.48 0.33
CA GLU A 62 -14.84 15.33 0.33
C GLU A 62 -14.10 14.03 0.70
N TYR A 63 -12.88 13.83 0.18
CA TYR A 63 -12.03 12.68 0.50
C TYR A 63 -11.71 12.60 1.99
N PHE A 64 -11.18 13.68 2.59
CA PHE A 64 -10.82 13.69 3.99
C PHE A 64 -12.05 13.62 4.90
N SER A 65 -13.16 14.24 4.51
CA SER A 65 -14.45 14.14 5.19
C SER A 65 -14.99 12.69 5.16
N TRP A 66 -14.93 12.05 3.98
CA TRP A 66 -15.30 10.66 3.81
C TRP A 66 -14.37 9.74 4.61
N LEU A 67 -13.06 9.97 4.57
CA LEU A 67 -12.08 9.20 5.32
C LEU A 67 -12.29 9.31 6.84
N GLY A 68 -12.69 10.48 7.32
CA GLY A 68 -12.88 10.80 8.73
C GLY A 68 -11.59 11.21 9.43
N SER A 69 -10.54 11.51 8.67
CA SER A 69 -9.24 11.95 9.17
C SER A 69 -8.57 12.87 8.14
N SER A 70 -7.67 13.73 8.60
CA SER A 70 -6.89 14.64 7.75
C SER A 70 -5.51 14.87 8.39
N PRO A 71 -4.50 15.37 7.64
CA PRO A 71 -3.22 15.73 8.24
C PRO A 71 -3.40 16.76 9.36
N VAL A 72 -2.47 16.74 10.32
CA VAL A 72 -2.44 17.73 11.40
C VAL A 72 -1.83 19.03 10.90
N GLU A 73 -2.04 20.10 11.67
CA GLU A 73 -1.52 21.45 11.37
C GLU A 73 -0.01 21.41 11.12
N GLY A 74 0.43 22.00 10.00
CA GLY A 74 1.82 22.11 9.58
C GLY A 74 2.39 20.83 8.95
N ASN A 75 1.58 19.78 8.75
CA ASN A 75 2.02 18.55 8.10
C ASN A 75 1.59 18.49 6.64
N ARG A 76 2.48 17.95 5.82
CA ARG A 76 2.22 17.51 4.45
C ARG A 76 1.69 16.07 4.46
N ALA A 77 0.83 15.75 3.50
CA ALA A 77 0.31 14.40 3.30
C ALA A 77 -0.07 14.17 1.83
N GLU A 78 -0.17 12.91 1.46
CA GLU A 78 -0.67 12.44 0.18
C GLU A 78 -2.16 12.07 0.29
N ALA A 79 -2.97 12.57 -0.63
CA ALA A 79 -4.35 12.13 -0.84
C ALA A 79 -4.43 11.28 -2.10
N ASN A 80 -4.58 9.97 -1.95
CA ASN A 80 -4.76 9.05 -3.07
C ASN A 80 -6.25 8.90 -3.39
N LEU A 81 -6.77 9.76 -4.26
CA LEU A 81 -8.18 9.70 -4.66
C LEU A 81 -8.50 8.52 -5.58
N ALA A 82 -7.49 7.96 -6.24
CA ALA A 82 -7.66 6.84 -7.17
C ALA A 82 -7.81 5.49 -6.44
N ALA A 83 -7.13 5.30 -5.31
CA ALA A 83 -7.14 4.04 -4.58
C ALA A 83 -8.54 3.59 -4.11
N PRO A 84 -9.37 4.45 -3.48
CA PRO A 84 -10.74 4.07 -3.14
C PRO A 84 -11.61 3.75 -4.35
N LEU A 85 -11.43 4.48 -5.46
CA LEU A 85 -12.18 4.24 -6.70
C LEU A 85 -11.80 2.88 -7.30
N TRP A 86 -10.51 2.57 -7.31
CA TRP A 86 -9.99 1.28 -7.76
C TRP A 86 -10.53 0.13 -6.90
N MET A 87 -10.50 0.24 -5.58
CA MET A 87 -11.02 -0.81 -4.68
C MET A 87 -12.52 -1.03 -4.89
N ARG A 88 -13.31 0.04 -5.04
CA ARG A 88 -14.75 -0.08 -5.39
C ARG A 88 -14.93 -0.79 -6.73
N HIS A 89 -14.07 -0.51 -7.70
CA HIS A 89 -14.11 -1.15 -9.01
C HIS A 89 -13.84 -2.65 -8.91
N VAL A 90 -12.78 -3.05 -8.21
CA VAL A 90 -12.44 -4.45 -7.92
C VAL A 90 -13.60 -5.16 -7.23
N GLY A 91 -14.16 -4.57 -6.16
CA GLY A 91 -15.23 -5.18 -5.40
C GLY A 91 -16.55 -5.34 -6.19
N LYS A 92 -16.83 -4.42 -7.13
CA LYS A 92 -17.98 -4.57 -8.05
C LYS A 92 -17.81 -5.70 -9.06
N ARG A 93 -16.56 -6.09 -9.35
CA ARG A 93 -16.23 -7.15 -10.32
C ARG A 93 -16.16 -8.54 -9.70
N ILE A 94 -16.01 -8.64 -8.39
CA ILE A 94 -16.04 -9.91 -7.66
C ILE A 94 -17.48 -10.20 -7.22
N GLU A 95 -18.04 -11.31 -7.66
CA GLU A 95 -19.34 -11.79 -7.16
C GLU A 95 -19.15 -12.59 -5.86
N LYS A 96 -18.17 -13.49 -5.84
CA LYS A 96 -17.78 -14.29 -4.66
C LYS A 96 -16.28 -14.49 -4.64
N GLY A 97 -15.64 -14.30 -3.49
CA GLY A 97 -14.20 -14.55 -3.37
C GLY A 97 -13.46 -13.49 -2.59
N PHE A 98 -12.18 -13.29 -2.94
CA PHE A 98 -11.28 -12.46 -2.16
C PHE A 98 -10.62 -11.37 -3.00
N ALA A 99 -10.33 -10.23 -2.37
CA ALA A 99 -9.37 -9.26 -2.82
C ALA A 99 -8.21 -9.22 -1.81
N ILE A 100 -6.99 -9.44 -2.30
CA ILE A 100 -5.78 -9.42 -1.49
C ILE A 100 -4.89 -8.30 -2.03
N THR A 101 -4.57 -7.33 -1.18
CA THR A 101 -3.67 -6.22 -1.50
C THR A 101 -2.44 -6.33 -0.62
N ILE A 102 -1.27 -6.41 -1.25
CA ILE A 102 0.05 -6.39 -0.60
C ILE A 102 0.73 -5.11 -1.06
N ASP A 103 1.02 -4.24 -0.11
CA ASP A 103 1.63 -2.96 -0.42
C ASP A 103 2.28 -2.35 0.85
N TYR A 104 3.11 -1.34 0.70
CA TYR A 104 3.63 -0.63 1.84
C TYR A 104 2.75 0.57 2.19
N GLY A 105 2.48 0.73 3.47
CA GLY A 105 1.59 1.75 3.97
C GLY A 105 1.10 1.50 5.39
N TYR A 106 0.08 2.26 5.77
CA TYR A 106 -0.37 2.30 7.15
C TYR A 106 -1.89 2.52 7.24
N PRO A 107 -2.50 2.22 8.40
CA PRO A 107 -3.79 2.80 8.75
C PRO A 107 -3.72 4.33 8.82
N VAL A 108 -4.82 4.98 8.62
CA VAL A 108 -4.90 6.47 8.52
C VAL A 108 -4.32 7.19 9.73
N GLU A 109 -4.51 6.62 10.93
CA GLU A 109 -4.02 7.21 12.19
C GLU A 109 -2.48 7.27 12.23
N GLU A 110 -1.83 6.29 11.62
CA GLU A 110 -0.38 6.25 11.53
C GLU A 110 0.12 7.00 10.29
N LEU A 111 -0.61 6.94 9.18
CA LEU A 111 -0.24 7.62 7.94
C LEU A 111 -0.21 9.13 8.12
N TYR A 112 -1.19 9.70 8.83
CA TYR A 112 -1.27 11.15 9.11
C TYR A 112 -0.86 11.51 10.53
N ALA A 113 -0.01 10.68 11.15
CA ALA A 113 0.49 10.93 12.49
C ALA A 113 1.32 12.23 12.56
N PRO A 114 1.30 12.97 13.70
CA PRO A 114 1.97 14.26 13.85
C PRO A 114 3.48 14.25 13.56
N TYR A 115 4.14 13.13 13.72
CA TYR A 115 5.57 12.98 13.44
C TYR A 115 5.92 12.84 11.96
N ARG A 116 4.94 12.53 11.08
CA ARG A 116 5.12 12.43 9.62
C ARG A 116 4.93 13.78 8.95
N ARG A 117 5.86 14.70 9.19
CA ARG A 117 5.71 16.10 8.75
C ARG A 117 5.79 16.29 7.24
N ALA A 118 6.59 15.48 6.56
CA ALA A 118 6.86 15.61 5.13
C ALA A 118 6.00 14.68 4.24
N GLY A 119 5.07 13.92 4.84
CA GLY A 119 4.35 12.86 4.12
C GLY A 119 5.20 11.61 3.93
N THR A 120 4.92 10.88 2.88
CA THR A 120 5.53 9.56 2.59
C THR A 120 6.00 9.43 1.14
N LEU A 121 5.86 10.48 0.33
CA LEU A 121 6.26 10.46 -1.07
C LEU A 121 7.75 10.15 -1.19
N MET A 122 8.08 9.17 -2.03
CA MET A 122 9.44 8.72 -2.27
C MET A 122 9.67 8.52 -3.77
N CYS A 123 10.87 8.84 -4.21
CA CYS A 123 11.28 8.66 -5.59
C CYS A 123 12.39 7.62 -5.67
N TYR A 124 12.36 6.79 -6.73
CA TYR A 124 13.37 5.76 -6.95
C TYR A 124 13.97 5.90 -8.35
N HIS A 125 15.29 5.98 -8.42
CA HIS A 125 16.03 5.88 -9.66
C HIS A 125 17.16 4.87 -9.52
N ARG A 126 17.15 3.78 -10.33
CA ARG A 126 18.16 2.71 -10.28
C ARG A 126 18.39 2.16 -8.87
N HIS A 127 17.32 1.91 -8.12
CA HIS A 127 17.33 1.44 -6.73
C HIS A 127 17.90 2.42 -5.69
N GLN A 128 18.09 3.68 -6.05
CA GLN A 128 18.43 4.74 -5.11
C GLN A 128 17.19 5.56 -4.80
N ALA A 129 16.88 5.67 -3.52
CA ALA A 129 15.75 6.46 -3.03
C ALA A 129 16.17 7.93 -2.83
N ASP A 130 15.31 8.85 -3.20
CA ASP A 130 15.38 10.27 -2.85
C ASP A 130 13.96 10.85 -2.70
N ASP A 131 13.85 12.07 -2.17
CA ASP A 131 12.59 12.75 -1.89
C ASP A 131 12.27 13.89 -2.87
N ASN A 132 13.04 14.05 -3.94
CA ASN A 132 12.84 15.11 -4.91
C ASN A 132 12.21 14.62 -6.21
N PRO A 133 10.88 14.78 -6.42
CA PRO A 133 10.20 14.34 -7.63
C PRO A 133 10.50 15.23 -8.87
N TYR A 134 11.15 16.37 -8.67
CA TYR A 134 11.38 17.39 -9.72
C TYR A 134 12.75 17.27 -10.38
N ASP A 135 13.61 16.42 -9.89
CA ASP A 135 14.86 16.04 -10.54
C ASP A 135 14.66 14.81 -11.41
N ARG A 136 15.24 14.80 -12.61
CA ARG A 136 15.13 13.68 -13.58
C ARG A 136 13.70 13.27 -13.87
N VAL A 137 12.86 14.23 -14.19
CA VAL A 137 11.44 14.01 -14.49
C VAL A 137 11.26 12.99 -15.62
N GLY A 138 10.44 11.96 -15.35
CA GLY A 138 10.22 10.84 -16.27
C GLY A 138 11.23 9.70 -16.19
N GLU A 139 12.25 9.79 -15.31
CA GLU A 139 13.26 8.74 -15.09
C GLU A 139 13.16 8.09 -13.71
N LYS A 140 12.26 8.57 -12.85
CA LYS A 140 12.04 8.06 -11.50
C LYS A 140 10.67 7.42 -11.35
N ASP A 141 10.61 6.35 -10.58
CA ASP A 141 9.37 5.86 -10.03
C ASP A 141 9.01 6.72 -8.83
N ILE A 142 7.80 7.25 -8.80
CA ILE A 142 7.28 8.06 -7.69
C ILE A 142 6.21 7.25 -6.99
N THR A 143 6.37 7.06 -5.69
CA THR A 143 5.49 6.25 -4.88
C THR A 143 5.08 7.00 -3.61
N ALA A 144 3.96 6.59 -3.03
CA ALA A 144 3.50 7.08 -1.74
C ALA A 144 2.92 5.92 -0.93
N HIS A 145 3.01 5.97 0.39
CA HIS A 145 2.45 4.92 1.22
C HIS A 145 0.93 4.83 1.08
N VAL A 146 0.44 3.60 1.02
CA VAL A 146 -0.98 3.30 0.85
C VAL A 146 -1.75 3.57 2.14
N ASP A 147 -2.88 4.26 2.03
CA ASP A 147 -3.87 4.37 3.09
C ASP A 147 -4.76 3.13 3.09
N PHE A 148 -4.44 2.18 3.97
CA PHE A 148 -5.21 0.94 4.09
C PHE A 148 -6.59 1.16 4.69
N THR A 149 -6.80 2.19 5.49
CA THR A 149 -8.14 2.56 5.99
C THR A 149 -9.06 2.97 4.85
N ALA A 150 -8.52 3.73 3.88
CA ALA A 150 -9.27 4.11 2.69
C ALA A 150 -9.65 2.89 1.84
N LEU A 151 -8.74 1.93 1.65
CA LEU A 151 -9.04 0.68 0.93
C LEU A 151 -10.09 -0.17 1.64
N GLN A 152 -9.97 -0.34 2.96
CA GLN A 152 -10.95 -1.09 3.77
C GLN A 152 -12.33 -0.47 3.68
N LYS A 153 -12.41 0.85 3.85
CA LYS A 153 -13.67 1.59 3.80
C LYS A 153 -14.32 1.51 2.42
N ALA A 154 -13.56 1.74 1.36
CA ALA A 154 -14.04 1.67 -0.01
C ALA A 154 -14.49 0.26 -0.41
N GLY A 155 -13.79 -0.77 0.05
CA GLY A 155 -14.18 -2.17 -0.14
C GLY A 155 -15.49 -2.50 0.56
N CYS A 156 -15.65 -2.08 1.81
CA CYS A 156 -16.86 -2.30 2.60
C CYS A 156 -18.10 -1.73 1.91
N GLU A 157 -18.01 -0.55 1.29
CA GLU A 157 -19.12 0.08 0.55
C GLU A 157 -19.63 -0.76 -0.63
N VAL A 158 -18.85 -1.72 -1.11
CA VAL A 158 -19.23 -2.60 -2.24
C VAL A 158 -19.29 -4.08 -1.85
N GLY A 159 -19.35 -4.35 -0.54
CA GLY A 159 -19.55 -5.68 0.03
C GLY A 159 -18.28 -6.52 0.17
N LEU A 160 -17.08 -5.92 0.07
CA LEU A 160 -15.81 -6.53 0.44
C LEU A 160 -15.55 -6.28 1.92
N GLU A 161 -15.78 -7.26 2.76
CA GLU A 161 -15.53 -7.19 4.20
C GLU A 161 -14.06 -7.45 4.50
N THR A 162 -13.46 -6.67 5.41
CA THR A 162 -12.10 -6.93 5.88
C THR A 162 -12.08 -8.19 6.73
N LEU A 163 -11.37 -9.21 6.28
CA LEU A 163 -11.21 -10.49 6.97
C LEU A 163 -9.88 -10.57 7.72
N TRP A 164 -8.85 -9.92 7.21
CA TRP A 164 -7.54 -9.84 7.83
C TRP A 164 -6.79 -8.59 7.35
N PHE A 165 -6.03 -7.99 8.27
CA PHE A 165 -5.10 -6.91 7.99
C PHE A 165 -3.92 -6.97 8.97
N GLY A 166 -2.71 -6.85 8.46
CA GLY A 166 -1.51 -6.84 9.30
C GLY A 166 -0.22 -6.78 8.49
N GLU A 167 0.88 -6.92 9.20
CA GLU A 167 2.22 -6.90 8.63
C GLU A 167 2.47 -8.13 7.76
N GLN A 168 3.21 -7.92 6.65
CA GLN A 168 3.55 -8.98 5.70
C GLN A 168 4.26 -10.17 6.37
N TYR A 169 5.16 -9.92 7.31
CA TYR A 169 5.87 -11.01 7.97
C TYR A 169 4.89 -11.94 8.72
N ARG A 170 3.88 -11.40 9.39
CA ARG A 170 2.86 -12.21 10.08
C ARG A 170 2.06 -13.04 9.10
N PHE A 171 1.66 -12.44 7.98
CA PHE A 171 0.93 -13.14 6.94
C PHE A 171 1.74 -14.32 6.40
N LEU A 172 2.99 -14.10 6.02
CA LEU A 172 3.86 -15.14 5.46
C LEU A 172 4.18 -16.26 6.46
N LEU A 173 4.47 -15.90 7.72
CA LEU A 173 4.74 -16.88 8.76
C LEU A 173 3.54 -17.79 9.05
N ALA A 174 2.35 -17.21 9.11
CA ALA A 174 1.12 -17.98 9.32
C ALA A 174 0.75 -18.87 8.14
N LEU A 175 1.24 -18.56 6.94
CA LEU A 175 1.11 -19.40 5.75
C LEU A 175 2.16 -20.53 5.65
N GLY A 176 3.11 -20.62 6.58
CA GLY A 176 4.15 -21.67 6.55
C GLY A 176 5.42 -21.27 5.82
N PHE A 177 5.85 -20.01 5.99
CA PHE A 177 7.05 -19.49 5.34
C PHE A 177 8.31 -20.33 5.59
N PHE A 178 8.52 -20.81 6.83
CA PHE A 178 9.70 -21.57 7.16
C PHE A 178 9.70 -22.97 6.54
N GLU A 179 8.55 -23.63 6.48
CA GLU A 179 8.38 -24.93 5.84
C GLU A 179 8.68 -24.82 4.34
N GLU A 180 8.19 -23.75 3.70
CA GLU A 180 8.45 -23.51 2.29
C GLU A 180 9.92 -23.14 2.03
N LEU A 181 10.56 -22.35 2.91
CA LEU A 181 11.99 -22.06 2.82
C LEU A 181 12.83 -23.35 2.87
N VAL A 182 12.57 -24.21 3.85
CA VAL A 182 13.27 -25.52 3.96
C VAL A 182 13.08 -26.37 2.71
N ARG A 183 11.87 -26.39 2.15
CA ARG A 183 11.57 -27.13 0.92
C ARG A 183 12.34 -26.57 -0.27
N LEU A 184 12.42 -25.26 -0.42
CA LEU A 184 13.15 -24.59 -1.50
C LEU A 184 14.67 -24.78 -1.37
N GLU A 185 15.22 -24.68 -0.16
CA GLU A 185 16.64 -24.95 0.09
C GLU A 185 17.03 -26.41 -0.25
N ALA A 186 16.16 -27.36 0.12
CA ALA A 186 16.39 -28.78 -0.21
C ALA A 186 16.30 -29.08 -1.72
N ALA A 187 15.59 -28.26 -2.47
CA ALA A 187 15.45 -28.38 -3.93
C ALA A 187 16.54 -27.60 -4.70
N ALA A 188 17.36 -26.79 -4.03
CA ALA A 188 18.43 -26.00 -4.65
C ALA A 188 19.50 -26.88 -5.27
N SER A 189 20.06 -26.45 -6.39
CA SER A 189 21.07 -27.20 -7.14
C SER A 189 22.43 -27.27 -6.44
N ASP A 190 22.74 -26.26 -5.64
CA ASP A 190 23.96 -26.17 -4.85
C ASP A 190 23.79 -25.24 -3.61
N GLU A 191 24.79 -25.25 -2.72
CA GLU A 191 24.78 -24.43 -1.48
C GLU A 191 24.77 -22.92 -1.77
N LYS A 192 25.29 -22.47 -2.90
CA LYS A 192 25.27 -21.06 -3.29
C LYS A 192 23.85 -20.60 -3.60
N GLU A 193 23.09 -21.43 -4.34
CA GLU A 193 21.67 -21.19 -4.63
C GLU A 193 20.83 -21.22 -3.35
N ALA A 194 21.01 -22.22 -2.50
CA ALA A 194 20.33 -22.32 -1.21
C ALA A 194 20.57 -21.09 -0.34
N ARG A 195 21.82 -20.62 -0.27
CA ARG A 195 22.17 -19.40 0.48
C ARG A 195 21.54 -18.14 -0.12
N ALA A 196 21.50 -18.01 -1.46
CA ALA A 196 20.87 -16.89 -2.14
C ALA A 196 19.37 -16.85 -1.85
N LEU A 197 18.67 -17.98 -1.93
CA LEU A 197 17.26 -18.13 -1.57
C LEU A 197 17.01 -17.69 -0.12
N ARG A 198 17.80 -18.18 0.83
CA ARG A 198 17.69 -17.84 2.26
C ARG A 198 17.83 -16.34 2.49
N LEU A 199 18.82 -15.69 1.87
CA LEU A 199 19.04 -14.26 2.02
C LEU A 199 17.92 -13.43 1.39
N THR A 200 17.45 -13.80 0.19
CA THR A 200 16.36 -13.10 -0.49
C THR A 200 15.05 -13.23 0.27
N LEU A 201 14.68 -14.45 0.65
CA LEU A 201 13.41 -14.70 1.34
C LEU A 201 13.41 -14.13 2.76
N LYS A 202 14.56 -14.10 3.44
CA LYS A 202 14.69 -13.47 4.76
C LYS A 202 14.24 -12.00 4.73
N ASN A 203 14.55 -11.25 3.68
CA ASN A 203 14.16 -9.84 3.57
C ASN A 203 12.64 -9.64 3.59
N LEU A 204 11.86 -10.62 3.15
CA LEU A 204 10.39 -10.55 3.14
C LEU A 204 9.78 -10.54 4.55
N ILE A 205 10.49 -11.11 5.53
CA ILE A 205 9.99 -11.26 6.91
C ILE A 205 10.78 -10.45 7.94
N MET A 206 11.91 -9.83 7.57
CA MET A 206 12.69 -9.03 8.50
C MET A 206 11.97 -7.71 8.84
N PRO A 207 11.76 -7.41 10.15
CA PRO A 207 11.05 -6.20 10.53
C PRO A 207 11.86 -4.93 10.30
N GLU A 208 13.07 -4.81 10.84
CA GLU A 208 13.78 -3.53 10.93
C GLU A 208 14.62 -3.14 9.69
N ALA A 209 15.05 -4.09 8.89
CA ALA A 209 15.92 -3.85 7.73
C ALA A 209 15.38 -4.46 6.44
N GLY A 210 14.14 -4.95 6.47
CA GLY A 210 13.48 -5.62 5.36
C GLY A 210 12.07 -5.10 5.11
N MET A 211 11.33 -5.86 4.33
CA MET A 211 9.97 -5.51 3.90
C MET A 211 8.89 -5.94 4.92
N GLY A 212 9.28 -6.64 6.01
CA GLY A 212 8.35 -7.38 6.85
C GLY A 212 7.32 -6.53 7.59
N GLU A 213 7.69 -5.36 8.11
CA GLU A 213 6.79 -4.46 8.85
C GLU A 213 6.24 -3.31 7.99
N THR A 214 7.02 -2.82 7.04
CA THR A 214 6.59 -1.71 6.17
C THR A 214 5.50 -2.16 5.22
N PHE A 215 5.61 -3.39 4.72
CA PHE A 215 4.56 -4.01 3.91
C PHE A 215 3.41 -4.51 4.78
N LYS A 216 2.21 -4.23 4.31
CA LYS A 216 0.96 -4.72 4.89
C LYS A 216 0.24 -5.61 3.89
N VAL A 217 -0.53 -6.53 4.42
CA VAL A 217 -1.44 -7.35 3.63
C VAL A 217 -2.85 -7.08 4.11
N LEU A 218 -3.72 -6.76 3.17
CA LEU A 218 -5.15 -6.61 3.39
C LEU A 218 -5.88 -7.73 2.66
N VAL A 219 -6.62 -8.55 3.38
CA VAL A 219 -7.49 -9.60 2.84
C VAL A 219 -8.94 -9.17 3.05
N GLN A 220 -9.64 -8.95 1.96
CA GLN A 220 -11.08 -8.65 1.97
C GLN A 220 -11.84 -9.78 1.28
N GLY A 221 -13.03 -10.09 1.77
CA GLY A 221 -13.88 -11.16 1.24
C GLY A 221 -15.26 -10.66 0.86
N LYS A 222 -15.82 -11.23 -0.19
CA LYS A 222 -17.20 -10.97 -0.62
C LYS A 222 -17.96 -12.28 -0.78
N ASN A 223 -19.10 -12.41 -0.11
CA ASN A 223 -19.96 -13.59 -0.16
C ASN A 223 -19.26 -14.92 0.18
N VAL A 224 -18.24 -14.87 1.05
CA VAL A 224 -17.43 -16.05 1.44
C VAL A 224 -17.82 -16.61 2.81
N GLY A 225 -18.79 -16.00 3.48
CA GLY A 225 -19.17 -16.38 4.86
C GLY A 225 -18.06 -16.06 5.86
N SER A 226 -17.83 -16.97 6.80
CA SER A 226 -16.77 -16.83 7.81
C SER A 226 -15.67 -17.87 7.53
N PRO A 227 -14.76 -17.63 6.58
CA PRO A 227 -13.74 -18.60 6.22
C PRO A 227 -12.66 -18.67 7.30
N GLU A 228 -12.13 -19.87 7.55
CA GLU A 228 -10.89 -20.03 8.30
C GLU A 228 -9.70 -19.63 7.41
N LEU A 229 -9.11 -18.50 7.71
CA LEU A 229 -7.93 -18.03 6.97
C LEU A 229 -6.65 -18.57 7.62
N SER A 230 -5.73 -19.12 6.83
CA SER A 230 -4.43 -19.57 7.35
C SER A 230 -3.63 -18.42 7.96
N CYS A 231 -3.73 -17.22 7.43
CA CYS A 231 -3.08 -16.01 7.95
C CYS A 231 -3.63 -15.57 9.33
N SER A 232 -4.77 -16.08 9.78
CA SER A 232 -5.33 -15.81 11.12
C SER A 232 -4.83 -16.78 12.19
N ARG A 233 -4.01 -17.76 11.84
CA ARG A 233 -3.45 -18.71 12.80
C ARG A 233 -2.48 -18.00 13.75
N ALA A 234 -2.47 -18.43 15.01
CA ALA A 234 -1.45 -17.97 15.95
C ALA A 234 -0.07 -18.38 15.44
N ILE A 235 0.81 -17.42 15.30
CA ILE A 235 2.22 -17.66 14.96
C ILE A 235 2.87 -18.20 16.24
N ALA A 236 3.41 -19.41 16.18
CA ALA A 236 4.26 -19.91 17.27
C ALA A 236 5.41 -18.92 17.46
N ALA A 237 5.76 -18.62 18.72
CA ALA A 237 6.81 -17.65 19.02
C ALA A 237 8.06 -17.97 18.18
N ILE A 238 8.48 -17.02 17.36
CA ILE A 238 9.66 -17.19 16.49
C ILE A 238 10.87 -17.19 17.42
N PRO A 239 11.66 -18.26 17.48
CA PRO A 239 12.92 -18.23 18.17
C PRO A 239 13.92 -17.42 17.33
N PHE A 240 13.86 -16.08 17.44
CA PHE A 240 14.99 -15.24 17.06
C PHE A 240 16.05 -15.42 18.17
N GLY A 241 16.93 -16.39 17.97
CA GLY A 241 18.17 -16.54 18.72
C GLY A 241 19.32 -15.96 17.95
#